data_d6baad3962e44684fbfa6a607299bf34
#
_entry.id   d6baad3962e44684fbfa6a607299bf34
#
_cell.length_a   1.000
_cell.length_b   1.000
_cell.length_c   1.000
_cell.angle_alpha   90.00
_cell.angle_beta   90.00
_cell.angle_gamma   90.00
#
_symmetry.space_group_name_H-M   'P 1'
#
loop_
_entity.id
_entity.type
_entity.pdbx_description
1 polymer ?
#
loop_
_entity_poly.entity_id
_entity_poly.type
_entity_poly.pdbx_seq_one_letter_code
_entity_poly.pdbx_strand_id
1 'polypeptide(L)'
;MNNPKITAFLPCRKGSQRVPKKNIKPFAGFEFGLIQIKLKQLIEACNVDKIVLSTNDDEILNYAASLQNDKIIPHKRVELLSSSETSTDDLVAHALDLIPQGHILWTHVTSPFVNAQLYDKIIQQYRTALLDDYDSLMTTNLIHGFLWDENGPINYD
;
A
#
# COMPACT_ATOMS: atom_id res chain seq x y z
N MET A 1 -6.64 10.41 25.02
CA MET A 1 -7.15 9.19 24.30
C MET A 1 -5.97 8.55 23.58
N ASN A 2 -5.73 7.24 23.79
CA ASN A 2 -4.68 6.56 23.02
C ASN A 2 -5.08 6.55 21.55
N ASN A 3 -4.30 7.21 20.70
CA ASN A 3 -4.49 7.12 19.26
C ASN A 3 -4.33 5.65 18.82
N PRO A 4 -5.26 5.11 18.04
CA PRO A 4 -5.16 3.75 17.55
C PRO A 4 -3.88 3.58 16.72
N LYS A 5 -3.20 2.44 16.88
CA LYS A 5 -2.01 2.10 16.10
C LYS A 5 -2.38 1.94 14.63
N ILE A 6 -1.55 2.50 13.77
CA ILE A 6 -1.70 2.41 12.31
C ILE A 6 -0.62 1.48 11.75
N THR A 7 -1.03 0.35 11.20
CA THR A 7 -0.12 -0.56 10.50
C THR A 7 -0.35 -0.49 9.00
N ALA A 8 0.68 -0.12 8.25
CA ALA A 8 0.62 -0.15 6.79
C ALA A 8 0.67 -1.61 6.30
N PHE A 9 -0.31 -2.02 5.52
CA PHE A 9 -0.28 -3.27 4.77
C PHE A 9 0.18 -2.99 3.35
N LEU A 10 1.34 -3.53 2.99
CA LEU A 10 1.98 -3.35 1.69
C LEU A 10 2.05 -4.70 0.95
N PRO A 11 0.98 -5.11 0.24
CA PRO A 11 1.02 -6.31 -0.57
C PRO A 11 1.76 -6.04 -1.88
N CYS A 12 2.72 -6.87 -2.21
CA CYS A 12 3.33 -6.90 -3.53
C CYS A 12 3.65 -8.33 -3.93
N ARG A 13 3.46 -8.66 -5.19
CA ARG A 13 3.71 -10.02 -5.70
C ARG A 13 4.82 -10.03 -6.74
N LYS A 14 5.51 -11.15 -6.84
CA LYS A 14 6.35 -11.52 -7.97
C LYS A 14 5.49 -11.69 -9.24
N GLY A 15 6.10 -11.58 -10.41
CA GLY A 15 5.43 -11.93 -11.66
C GLY A 15 4.52 -10.85 -12.23
N SER A 16 4.94 -9.60 -12.19
CA SER A 16 4.26 -8.52 -12.90
C SER A 16 4.28 -8.78 -14.42
N GLN A 17 3.11 -8.93 -15.04
CA GLN A 17 2.96 -9.32 -16.45
C GLN A 17 3.29 -8.19 -17.43
N ARG A 18 2.76 -6.96 -17.19
CA ARG A 18 2.94 -5.81 -18.09
C ARG A 18 4.35 -5.23 -18.07
N VAL A 19 4.99 -5.20 -16.93
CA VAL A 19 6.35 -4.71 -16.73
C VAL A 19 7.11 -5.73 -15.90
N PRO A 20 8.04 -6.49 -16.50
CA PRO A 20 8.84 -7.47 -15.76
C PRO A 20 9.55 -6.84 -14.57
N LYS A 21 9.51 -7.52 -13.41
CA LYS A 21 10.10 -7.06 -12.15
C LYS A 21 9.69 -5.65 -11.72
N LYS A 22 8.48 -5.18 -12.08
CA LYS A 22 8.00 -3.81 -11.86
C LYS A 22 8.33 -3.24 -10.47
N ASN A 23 8.19 -4.04 -9.43
CA ASN A 23 8.32 -3.58 -8.05
C ASN A 23 9.77 -3.29 -7.65
N ILE A 24 10.75 -3.97 -8.26
CA ILE A 24 12.18 -3.93 -7.92
C ILE A 24 13.08 -3.44 -9.06
N LYS A 25 12.51 -3.18 -10.25
CA LYS A 25 13.28 -2.66 -11.38
C LYS A 25 13.80 -1.26 -11.05
N PRO A 26 15.11 -0.97 -11.27
CA PRO A 26 15.66 0.37 -11.03
C PRO A 26 14.81 1.46 -11.68
N PHE A 27 14.49 2.49 -10.91
CA PHE A 27 13.58 3.56 -11.34
C PHE A 27 13.90 4.87 -10.60
N ALA A 28 13.93 5.98 -11.32
CA ALA A 28 14.11 7.34 -10.79
C ALA A 28 15.33 7.50 -9.84
N GLY A 29 16.45 6.80 -10.13
CA GLY A 29 17.66 6.83 -9.31
C GLY A 29 17.63 5.89 -8.09
N PHE A 30 16.57 5.10 -7.90
CA PHE A 30 16.46 4.09 -6.86
C PHE A 30 16.79 2.71 -7.42
N GLU A 31 17.79 2.04 -6.85
CA GLU A 31 18.28 0.73 -7.32
C GLU A 31 17.20 -0.36 -7.24
N PHE A 32 16.44 -0.38 -6.15
CA PHE A 32 15.31 -1.30 -5.96
C PHE A 32 13.96 -0.67 -6.36
N GLY A 33 13.97 0.41 -7.15
CA GLY A 33 12.80 0.98 -7.80
C GLY A 33 11.64 1.31 -6.87
N LEU A 34 10.42 0.88 -7.25
CA LEU A 34 9.19 1.27 -6.56
C LEU A 34 9.12 0.76 -5.11
N ILE A 35 9.66 -0.43 -4.80
CA ILE A 35 9.64 -0.94 -3.42
C ILE A 35 10.53 -0.10 -2.51
N GLN A 36 11.69 0.33 -2.99
CA GLN A 36 12.59 1.20 -2.25
C GLN A 36 11.95 2.55 -1.95
N ILE A 37 11.33 3.17 -2.96
CA ILE A 37 10.60 4.43 -2.80
C ILE A 37 9.50 4.26 -1.75
N LYS A 38 8.68 3.21 -1.86
CA LYS A 38 7.54 3.02 -0.98
C LYS A 38 7.95 2.73 0.47
N LEU A 39 8.91 1.85 0.68
CA LEU A 39 9.40 1.57 2.04
C LEU A 39 10.01 2.82 2.68
N LYS A 40 10.81 3.61 1.94
CA LYS A 40 11.35 4.88 2.43
C LYS A 40 10.21 5.83 2.87
N GLN A 41 9.19 6.03 2.04
CA GLN A 41 8.05 6.89 2.34
C GLN A 41 7.29 6.45 3.60
N LEU A 42 7.05 5.14 3.76
CA LEU A 42 6.33 4.59 4.92
C LEU A 42 7.17 4.64 6.21
N ILE A 43 8.48 4.43 6.11
CA ILE A 43 9.42 4.55 7.24
C ILE A 43 9.46 6.00 7.75
N GLU A 44 9.51 6.96 6.83
CA GLU A 44 9.58 8.40 7.13
C GLU A 44 8.24 8.97 7.64
N ALA A 45 7.11 8.31 7.36
CA ALA A 45 5.81 8.73 7.85
C ALA A 45 5.73 8.58 9.38
N CYS A 46 5.45 9.70 10.08
CA CYS A 46 5.45 9.75 11.54
C CYS A 46 4.27 9.01 12.18
N ASN A 47 3.13 8.95 11.47
CA ASN A 47 1.90 8.35 11.95
C ASN A 47 1.75 6.86 11.57
N VAL A 48 2.72 6.27 10.88
CA VAL A 48 2.78 4.84 10.59
C VAL A 48 3.61 4.15 11.66
N ASP A 49 2.99 3.26 12.45
CA ASP A 49 3.67 2.54 13.54
C ASP A 49 4.43 1.32 13.05
N LYS A 50 3.82 0.53 12.15
CA LYS A 50 4.42 -0.69 11.58
C LYS A 50 4.08 -0.81 10.09
N ILE A 51 4.87 -1.61 9.38
CA ILE A 51 4.73 -1.89 7.95
C ILE A 51 4.77 -3.41 7.77
N VAL A 52 3.64 -4.02 7.49
CA VAL A 52 3.57 -5.44 7.09
C VAL A 52 3.78 -5.52 5.59
N LEU A 53 4.96 -5.96 5.20
CA LEU A 53 5.32 -6.20 3.80
C LEU A 53 4.99 -7.66 3.44
N SER A 54 3.89 -7.88 2.72
CA SER A 54 3.45 -9.22 2.33
C SER A 54 3.82 -9.50 0.87
N THR A 55 4.75 -10.44 0.64
CA THR A 55 5.25 -10.76 -0.71
C THR A 55 5.71 -12.22 -0.82
N ASN A 56 5.61 -12.80 -2.02
CA ASN A 56 6.25 -14.07 -2.40
C ASN A 56 7.59 -13.87 -3.12
N ASP A 57 8.11 -12.64 -3.20
CA ASP A 57 9.37 -12.32 -3.88
C ASP A 57 10.52 -12.27 -2.89
N ASP A 58 11.43 -13.26 -2.95
CA ASP A 58 12.57 -13.35 -2.03
C ASP A 58 13.55 -12.18 -2.18
N GLU A 59 13.66 -11.59 -3.38
CA GLU A 59 14.50 -10.41 -3.63
C GLU A 59 13.99 -9.20 -2.85
N ILE A 60 12.67 -9.01 -2.80
CA ILE A 60 12.01 -7.97 -2.00
C ILE A 60 12.17 -8.22 -0.50
N LEU A 61 12.01 -9.48 -0.05
CA LEU A 61 12.20 -9.85 1.36
C LEU A 61 13.63 -9.58 1.82
N ASN A 62 14.62 -9.97 1.02
CA ASN A 62 16.03 -9.74 1.32
C ASN A 62 16.35 -8.25 1.37
N TYR A 63 15.83 -7.46 0.43
CA TYR A 63 15.97 -6.00 0.46
C TYR A 63 15.35 -5.40 1.73
N ALA A 64 14.14 -5.77 2.08
CA ALA A 64 13.48 -5.28 3.29
C ALA A 64 14.27 -5.64 4.57
N ALA A 65 14.80 -6.85 4.65
CA ALA A 65 15.65 -7.30 5.76
C ALA A 65 16.95 -6.49 5.85
N SER A 66 17.57 -6.12 4.70
CA SER A 66 18.80 -5.33 4.67
C SER A 66 18.65 -3.91 5.22
N LEU A 67 17.42 -3.38 5.26
CA LEU A 67 17.13 -2.06 5.82
C LEU A 67 17.23 -2.01 7.35
N GLN A 68 17.20 -3.16 8.03
CA GLN A 68 17.32 -3.28 9.49
C GLN A 68 16.42 -2.28 10.25
N ASN A 69 15.21 -2.07 9.79
CA ASN A 69 14.28 -1.08 10.35
C ASN A 69 13.15 -1.77 11.11
N ASP A 70 13.00 -1.45 12.40
CA ASP A 70 12.04 -2.06 13.32
C ASP A 70 10.56 -1.82 12.97
N LYS A 71 10.26 -0.84 12.09
CA LYS A 71 8.89 -0.66 11.59
C LYS A 71 8.50 -1.77 10.61
N ILE A 72 9.45 -2.40 9.90
CA ILE A 72 9.18 -3.36 8.84
C ILE A 72 9.01 -4.76 9.42
N ILE A 73 7.88 -5.38 9.09
CA ILE A 73 7.56 -6.77 9.38
C ILE A 73 7.46 -7.49 8.02
N PRO A 74 8.54 -8.14 7.55
CA PRO A 74 8.49 -8.88 6.30
C PRO A 74 7.70 -10.19 6.51
N HIS A 75 6.77 -10.46 5.61
CA HIS A 75 5.98 -11.69 5.59
C HIS A 75 6.08 -12.37 4.23
N LYS A 76 6.56 -13.63 4.23
CA LYS A 76 6.58 -14.47 3.02
C LYS A 76 5.18 -15.02 2.75
N ARG A 77 4.50 -14.40 1.78
CA ARG A 77 3.15 -14.79 1.38
C ARG A 77 3.17 -16.10 0.59
N VAL A 78 2.22 -16.98 0.90
CA VAL A 78 2.04 -18.25 0.20
C VAL A 78 1.68 -18.02 -1.27
N GLU A 79 2.11 -18.93 -2.16
CA GLU A 79 1.88 -18.82 -3.61
C GLU A 79 0.39 -18.75 -3.97
N LEU A 80 -0.46 -19.47 -3.24
CA LEU A 80 -1.91 -19.46 -3.45
C LEU A 80 -2.51 -18.04 -3.37
N LEU A 81 -2.00 -17.19 -2.47
CA LEU A 81 -2.42 -15.79 -2.31
C LEU A 81 -1.59 -14.81 -3.18
N SER A 82 -0.75 -15.33 -4.08
CA SER A 82 0.15 -14.52 -4.92
C SER A 82 -0.14 -14.65 -6.40
N SER A 83 -1.19 -15.37 -6.78
CA SER A 83 -1.62 -15.54 -8.17
C SER A 83 -2.31 -14.29 -8.73
N SER A 84 -2.53 -14.27 -10.05
CA SER A 84 -3.37 -13.24 -10.70
C SER A 84 -4.86 -13.41 -10.42
N GLU A 85 -5.25 -14.59 -9.94
CA GLU A 85 -6.63 -14.99 -9.65
C GLU A 85 -7.02 -14.76 -8.19
N THR A 86 -6.04 -14.42 -7.33
CA THR A 86 -6.29 -14.09 -5.92
C THR A 86 -7.25 -12.91 -5.85
N SER A 87 -8.38 -13.09 -5.20
CA SER A 87 -9.37 -12.04 -5.03
C SER A 87 -8.89 -10.95 -4.07
N THR A 88 -9.49 -9.77 -4.14
CA THR A 88 -9.24 -8.72 -3.17
C THR A 88 -9.69 -9.15 -1.78
N ASP A 89 -10.78 -9.90 -1.67
CA ASP A 89 -11.34 -10.37 -0.41
C ASP A 89 -10.38 -11.34 0.31
N ASP A 90 -9.73 -12.25 -0.44
CA ASP A 90 -8.70 -13.13 0.12
C ASP A 90 -7.50 -12.32 0.66
N LEU A 91 -7.11 -11.26 -0.03
CA LEU A 91 -6.05 -10.38 0.45
C LEU A 91 -6.47 -9.54 1.66
N VAL A 92 -7.74 -9.14 1.74
CA VAL A 92 -8.30 -8.45 2.92
C VAL A 92 -8.29 -9.39 4.12
N ALA A 93 -8.80 -10.61 3.96
CA ALA A 93 -8.76 -11.63 5.01
C ALA A 93 -7.31 -11.89 5.49
N HIS A 94 -6.39 -12.05 4.55
CA HIS A 94 -4.97 -12.21 4.86
C HIS A 94 -4.38 -11.00 5.60
N ALA A 95 -4.76 -9.78 5.26
CA ALA A 95 -4.30 -8.58 5.97
C ALA A 95 -4.82 -8.55 7.42
N LEU A 96 -6.08 -8.95 7.63
CA LEU A 96 -6.68 -9.04 8.97
C LEU A 96 -6.01 -10.10 9.85
N ASP A 97 -5.63 -11.25 9.26
CA ASP A 97 -4.89 -12.31 9.96
C ASP A 97 -3.51 -11.82 10.41
N LEU A 98 -2.82 -11.03 9.58
CA LEU A 98 -1.49 -10.50 9.88
C LEU A 98 -1.53 -9.29 10.82
N ILE A 99 -2.63 -8.56 10.84
CA ILE A 99 -2.80 -7.32 11.61
C ILE A 99 -4.11 -7.44 12.42
N PRO A 100 -4.13 -8.26 13.48
CA PRO A 100 -5.36 -8.53 14.22
C PRO A 100 -5.80 -7.40 15.15
N GLN A 101 -5.00 -6.34 15.28
CA GLN A 101 -5.29 -5.21 16.19
C GLN A 101 -4.85 -3.88 15.58
N GLY A 102 -5.59 -2.83 15.89
CA GLY A 102 -5.35 -1.47 15.38
C GLY A 102 -6.04 -1.21 14.06
N HIS A 103 -5.53 -0.26 13.30
CA HIS A 103 -6.10 0.15 12.02
C HIS A 103 -5.13 -0.16 10.88
N ILE A 104 -5.68 -0.55 9.74
CA ILE A 104 -4.89 -0.94 8.56
C ILE A 104 -4.86 0.22 7.56
N LEU A 105 -3.66 0.69 7.24
CA LEU A 105 -3.40 1.54 6.10
C LEU A 105 -3.05 0.66 4.89
N TRP A 106 -4.02 0.39 4.02
CA TRP A 106 -3.77 -0.36 2.80
C TRP A 106 -3.10 0.53 1.76
N THR A 107 -1.94 0.13 1.25
CA THR A 107 -1.22 0.89 0.24
C THR A 107 -0.50 -0.01 -0.77
N HIS A 108 -0.08 0.56 -1.89
CA HIS A 108 0.55 -0.16 -2.99
C HIS A 108 1.89 0.47 -3.40
N VAL A 109 2.84 -0.35 -3.82
CA VAL A 109 4.12 0.11 -4.40
C VAL A 109 3.92 0.98 -5.64
N THR A 110 2.80 0.79 -6.35
CA THR A 110 2.44 1.53 -7.57
C THR A 110 1.86 2.92 -7.34
N SER A 111 1.91 3.42 -6.12
CA SER A 111 1.52 4.78 -5.75
C SER A 111 2.73 5.61 -5.30
N PRO A 112 3.76 5.83 -6.16
CA PRO A 112 5.04 6.44 -5.75
C PRO A 112 4.92 7.91 -5.37
N PHE A 113 3.83 8.59 -5.75
CA PHE A 113 3.61 10.01 -5.43
C PHE A 113 2.97 10.25 -4.06
N VAL A 114 2.52 9.21 -3.38
CA VAL A 114 2.05 9.32 -1.99
C VAL A 114 3.27 9.27 -1.08
N ASN A 115 3.79 10.44 -0.73
CA ASN A 115 4.96 10.60 0.12
C ASN A 115 4.62 10.55 1.63
N ALA A 116 5.64 10.63 2.49
CA ALA A 116 5.49 10.54 3.94
C ALA A 116 4.52 11.59 4.51
N GLN A 117 4.65 12.85 4.09
CA GLN A 117 3.80 13.94 4.55
C GLN A 117 2.32 13.72 4.16
N LEU A 118 2.09 13.17 2.96
CA LEU A 118 0.74 12.85 2.52
C LEU A 118 0.14 11.69 3.31
N TYR A 119 0.91 10.66 3.63
CA TYR A 119 0.47 9.59 4.53
C TYR A 119 0.08 10.15 5.90
N ASP A 120 0.91 11.01 6.49
CA ASP A 120 0.62 11.63 7.79
C ASP A 120 -0.67 12.46 7.74
N LYS A 121 -0.87 13.22 6.66
CA LYS A 121 -2.11 13.99 6.44
C LYS A 121 -3.34 13.10 6.31
N ILE A 122 -3.25 12.03 5.52
CA ILE A 122 -4.34 11.06 5.33
C ILE A 122 -4.71 10.40 6.66
N ILE A 123 -3.72 9.99 7.44
CA ILE A 123 -3.95 9.37 8.76
C ILE A 123 -4.60 10.36 9.73
N GLN A 124 -4.20 11.63 9.71
CA GLN A 124 -4.84 12.66 10.53
C GLN A 124 -6.31 12.87 10.13
N GLN A 125 -6.61 12.93 8.82
CA GLN A 125 -7.98 13.04 8.33
C GLN A 125 -8.82 11.80 8.71
N TYR A 126 -8.24 10.61 8.62
CA TYR A 126 -8.89 9.38 9.07
C TYR A 126 -9.23 9.42 10.57
N ARG A 127 -8.29 9.85 11.42
CA ARG A 127 -8.53 10.02 12.85
C ARG A 127 -9.64 11.01 13.16
N THR A 128 -9.75 12.08 12.36
CA THR A 128 -10.87 13.03 12.48
C THR A 128 -12.18 12.38 12.06
N ALA A 129 -12.19 11.64 10.94
CA ALA A 129 -13.40 10.95 10.46
C ALA A 129 -13.94 9.93 11.48
N LEU A 130 -13.04 9.25 12.23
CA LEU A 130 -13.45 8.37 13.34
C LEU A 130 -14.22 9.08 14.45
N LEU A 131 -14.01 10.40 14.65
CA LEU A 131 -14.77 11.17 15.64
C LEU A 131 -16.17 11.52 15.15
N ASP A 132 -16.40 11.46 13.85
CA ASP A 132 -17.67 11.73 13.17
C ASP A 132 -18.39 10.41 12.77
N ASP A 133 -18.12 9.31 13.51
CA ASP A 133 -18.69 7.98 13.33
C ASP A 133 -18.44 7.32 11.96
N TYR A 134 -17.45 7.78 11.19
CA TYR A 134 -16.96 7.05 10.03
C TYR A 134 -15.96 5.96 10.47
N ASP A 135 -15.96 4.82 9.82
CA ASP A 135 -15.08 3.68 10.11
C ASP A 135 -13.93 3.51 9.10
N SER A 136 -14.00 4.20 7.97
CA SER A 136 -13.06 4.07 6.87
C SER A 136 -12.82 5.38 6.14
N LEU A 137 -11.68 5.45 5.42
CA LEU A 137 -11.32 6.58 4.56
C LEU A 137 -10.65 6.05 3.30
N MET A 138 -11.08 6.51 2.15
CA MET A 138 -10.48 6.17 0.86
C MET A 138 -9.99 7.42 0.14
N THR A 139 -8.80 7.31 -0.46
CA THR A 139 -8.27 8.37 -1.34
C THR A 139 -8.80 8.19 -2.75
N THR A 140 -9.13 9.29 -3.41
CA THR A 140 -9.61 9.31 -4.80
C THR A 140 -8.79 10.26 -5.64
N ASN A 141 -8.80 10.06 -6.96
CA ASN A 141 -8.23 11.01 -7.91
C ASN A 141 -9.35 11.88 -8.51
N LEU A 142 -9.12 13.18 -8.56
CA LEU A 142 -9.97 14.07 -9.33
C LEU A 142 -9.53 14.02 -10.79
N ILE A 143 -10.41 13.51 -11.66
CA ILE A 143 -10.14 13.41 -13.09
C ILE A 143 -10.76 14.64 -13.79
N HIS A 144 -9.90 15.47 -14.36
CA HIS A 144 -10.30 16.57 -15.24
C HIS A 144 -10.19 16.10 -16.69
N GLY A 145 -11.29 15.65 -17.26
CA GLY A 145 -11.30 15.15 -18.63
C GLY A 145 -12.67 14.68 -19.07
N PHE A 146 -12.78 14.33 -20.33
CA PHE A 146 -14.01 13.80 -20.92
C PHE A 146 -14.03 12.28 -20.70
N LEU A 147 -15.08 11.80 -20.05
CA LEU A 147 -15.32 10.37 -19.85
C LEU A 147 -16.44 9.91 -20.78
N TRP A 148 -16.21 8.78 -21.45
CA TRP A 148 -17.16 8.15 -22.35
C TRP A 148 -17.33 6.67 -21.98
N ASP A 149 -18.53 6.17 -22.11
CA ASP A 149 -18.82 4.74 -22.15
C ASP A 149 -19.44 4.37 -23.52
N GLU A 150 -19.98 3.17 -23.62
CA GLU A 150 -20.63 2.66 -24.83
C GLU A 150 -21.92 3.40 -25.20
N ASN A 151 -22.51 4.15 -24.27
CA ASN A 151 -23.76 4.88 -24.46
C ASN A 151 -23.54 6.38 -24.75
N GLY A 152 -22.33 6.90 -24.52
CA GLY A 152 -21.99 8.31 -24.77
C GLY A 152 -21.16 8.98 -23.69
N PRO A 153 -21.19 10.32 -23.62
CA PRO A 153 -20.46 11.07 -22.60
C PRO A 153 -21.06 10.83 -21.21
N ILE A 154 -20.19 10.70 -20.19
CA ILE A 154 -20.59 10.45 -18.80
C ILE A 154 -20.66 11.73 -17.98
N ASN A 155 -19.71 12.65 -18.19
CA ASN A 155 -19.49 13.80 -17.31
C ASN A 155 -19.61 15.16 -18.00
N TYR A 156 -20.19 15.21 -19.19
CA TYR A 156 -20.52 16.43 -19.92
C TYR A 156 -21.67 16.20 -20.92
N ASP A 157 -22.34 17.26 -21.31
CA ASP A 157 -23.42 17.27 -22.32
C ASP A 157 -22.85 17.56 -23.72
#